data_8ff4f9d447791f7e4c0cf8b1c5c282b5
#
_entry.id   8ff4f9d447791f7e4c0cf8b1c5c282b5
#
_cell.length_a   1.000
_cell.length_b   1.000
_cell.length_c   1.000
_cell.angle_alpha   90.00
_cell.angle_beta   90.00
_cell.angle_gamma   90.00
#
_symmetry.space_group_name_H-M   'P 1'
#
loop_
_entity.id
_entity.type
_entity.pdbx_description
1 polymer ?
#
loop_
_entity_poly.entity_id
_entity_poly.type
_entity_poly.pdbx_seq_one_letter_code
_entity_poly.pdbx_strand_id
1 'polypeptide(L)'
;MVPMFPKGYDKDKWYMTKDVMPDKSLEGWPHGLLLCIEDEKTGEISFTIGEYDTINGKWFDSDSNEIKGTVIAWHVTPVLWVGDEIKAAYPFY
;
A
#
# COMPACT_ATOMS: atom_id res chain seq x y z
N MET A 1 3.68 18.50 12.81
CA MET A 1 2.66 17.51 12.37
C MET A 1 3.19 16.10 12.62
N VAL A 2 2.39 15.29 13.26
CA VAL A 2 2.78 13.91 13.57
C VAL A 2 2.28 12.99 12.45
N PRO A 3 3.16 12.15 11.85
CA PRO A 3 2.68 11.21 10.85
C PRO A 3 1.77 10.16 11.49
N MET A 4 0.71 9.80 10.74
CA MET A 4 -0.29 8.81 11.17
C MET A 4 -0.16 7.57 10.29
N PHE A 5 -0.31 6.39 10.89
CA PHE A 5 -0.23 5.10 10.20
C PHE A 5 -1.53 4.32 10.40
N PRO A 6 -1.88 3.41 9.49
CA PRO A 6 -3.09 2.60 9.65
C PRO A 6 -2.96 1.69 10.87
N LYS A 7 -4.05 1.61 11.62
CA LYS A 7 -4.09 0.78 12.82
C LYS A 7 -3.98 -0.70 12.45
N GLY A 8 -3.18 -1.44 13.20
CA GLY A 8 -2.98 -2.86 12.97
C GLY A 8 -1.78 -3.20 12.09
N TYR A 9 -1.10 -2.19 11.57
CA TYR A 9 0.09 -2.38 10.73
C TYR A 9 1.31 -1.72 11.36
N ASP A 10 2.45 -2.38 11.23
CA ASP A 10 3.71 -1.86 11.75
C ASP A 10 4.26 -0.80 10.77
N LYS A 11 4.54 0.38 11.27
CA LYS A 11 5.04 1.51 10.47
C LYS A 11 6.45 1.30 9.91
N ASP A 12 7.21 0.39 10.49
CA ASP A 12 8.62 0.18 10.13
C ASP A 12 8.83 -1.17 9.42
N LYS A 13 7.76 -1.81 8.96
CA LYS A 13 7.86 -3.18 8.44
C LYS A 13 7.42 -3.29 6.98
N TRP A 14 8.23 -4.00 6.18
CA TRP A 14 7.82 -4.50 4.89
C TRP A 14 7.04 -5.80 5.07
N TYR A 15 5.89 -5.89 4.41
CA TYR A 15 5.08 -7.09 4.41
C TYR A 15 5.30 -7.83 3.10
N MET A 16 5.67 -9.11 3.19
CA MET A 16 5.87 -9.94 1.99
C MET A 16 4.51 -10.41 1.48
N THR A 17 4.26 -10.24 0.19
CA THR A 17 2.96 -10.61 -0.40
C THR A 17 2.69 -12.11 -0.28
N LYS A 18 3.72 -12.94 -0.24
CA LYS A 18 3.56 -14.39 -0.03
C LYS A 18 3.04 -14.75 1.37
N ASP A 19 3.22 -13.85 2.34
CA ASP A 19 2.82 -14.09 3.74
C ASP A 19 1.53 -13.39 4.10
N VAL A 20 1.37 -12.14 3.66
CA VAL A 20 0.20 -11.33 3.99
C VAL A 20 -0.09 -10.33 2.87
N MET A 21 -1.35 -10.20 2.50
CA MET A 21 -1.82 -9.22 1.53
C MET A 21 -2.50 -8.07 2.25
N PRO A 22 -2.51 -6.85 1.66
CA PRO A 22 -3.27 -5.75 2.26
C PRO A 22 -4.74 -6.13 2.37
N ASP A 23 -5.37 -5.80 3.51
CA ASP A 23 -6.78 -6.05 3.64
C ASP A 23 -7.61 -4.88 3.06
N LYS A 24 -8.93 -5.07 3.04
CA LYS A 24 -9.85 -4.10 2.45
C LYS A 24 -9.76 -2.72 3.12
N SER A 25 -9.38 -2.66 4.38
CA SER A 25 -9.27 -1.39 5.11
C SER A 25 -8.20 -0.46 4.54
N LEU A 26 -7.25 -1.00 3.76
CA LEU A 26 -6.22 -0.21 3.11
C LEU A 26 -6.57 0.24 1.69
N GLU A 27 -7.72 -0.16 1.16
CA GLU A 27 -8.18 0.35 -0.14
C GLU A 27 -8.44 1.85 -0.03
N GLY A 28 -7.87 2.62 -0.95
CA GLY A 28 -7.99 4.07 -0.91
C GLY A 28 -7.21 4.73 0.21
N TRP A 29 -6.27 4.03 0.84
CA TRP A 29 -5.43 4.63 1.88
C TRP A 29 -4.76 5.89 1.36
N PRO A 30 -4.87 7.04 2.08
CA PRO A 30 -4.26 8.30 1.65
C PRO A 30 -2.77 8.10 1.38
N HIS A 31 -2.29 8.63 0.24
CA HIS A 31 -0.92 8.47 -0.26
C HIS A 31 -0.56 7.05 -0.70
N GLY A 32 -1.49 6.08 -0.62
CA GLY A 32 -1.28 4.71 -1.10
C GLY A 32 -0.29 3.91 -0.27
N LEU A 33 0.18 2.81 -0.84
CA LEU A 33 1.17 1.93 -0.24
C LEU A 33 2.45 1.98 -1.06
N LEU A 34 3.61 1.85 -0.42
CA LEU A 34 4.87 1.68 -1.13
C LEU A 34 4.99 0.23 -1.55
N LEU A 35 5.21 0.00 -2.84
CA LEU A 35 5.24 -1.34 -3.43
C LEU A 35 6.63 -1.66 -3.95
N CYS A 36 7.09 -2.87 -3.69
CA CYS A 36 8.33 -3.42 -4.25
C CYS A 36 7.94 -4.40 -5.35
N ILE A 37 8.39 -4.12 -6.58
CA ILE A 37 7.99 -4.85 -7.77
C ILE A 37 9.19 -5.53 -8.42
N GLU A 38 9.03 -6.80 -8.79
CA GLU A 38 10.02 -7.54 -9.56
C GLU A 38 9.53 -7.69 -10.99
N ASP A 39 10.36 -7.30 -11.96
CA ASP A 39 10.07 -7.50 -13.37
C ASP A 39 10.11 -8.98 -13.69
N GLU A 40 9.06 -9.49 -14.35
CA GLU A 40 8.92 -10.91 -14.64
C GLU A 40 9.96 -11.45 -15.62
N LYS A 41 10.48 -10.58 -16.49
CA LYS A 41 11.44 -10.98 -17.52
C LYS A 41 12.89 -10.85 -17.08
N THR A 42 13.20 -9.75 -16.38
CA THR A 42 14.59 -9.41 -16.04
C THR A 42 14.93 -9.66 -14.59
N GLY A 43 13.93 -9.79 -13.72
CA GLY A 43 14.13 -9.86 -12.26
C GLY A 43 14.54 -8.54 -11.64
N GLU A 44 14.51 -7.46 -12.40
CA GLU A 44 14.87 -6.13 -11.89
C GLU A 44 13.84 -5.65 -10.86
N ILE A 45 14.34 -5.07 -9.77
CA ILE A 45 13.50 -4.57 -8.67
C ILE A 45 13.25 -3.08 -8.86
N SER A 46 12.01 -2.67 -8.70
CA SER A 46 11.60 -1.26 -8.71
C SER A 46 10.60 -1.00 -7.60
N PHE A 47 10.38 0.29 -7.31
CA PHE A 47 9.46 0.73 -6.27
C PHE A 47 8.49 1.74 -6.85
N THR A 48 7.24 1.68 -6.42
CA THR A 48 6.22 2.67 -6.79
C THR A 48 5.20 2.81 -5.66
N ILE A 49 4.37 3.83 -5.76
CA ILE A 49 3.23 4.00 -4.87
C ILE A 49 2.00 3.45 -5.58
N GLY A 50 1.19 2.71 -4.86
CA GLY A 50 -0.03 2.14 -5.44
C GLY A 50 -0.96 1.56 -4.39
N GLU A 51 -1.88 0.73 -4.85
CA GLU A 51 -2.85 0.09 -3.97
C GLU A 51 -3.23 -1.30 -4.48
N TYR A 52 -3.80 -2.10 -3.59
CA TYR A 52 -4.28 -3.43 -3.92
C TYR A 52 -5.81 -3.46 -3.97
N ASP A 53 -6.36 -3.91 -5.09
CA ASP A 53 -7.80 -4.13 -5.23
C ASP A 53 -8.13 -5.54 -4.72
N THR A 54 -8.73 -5.61 -3.54
CA THR A 54 -9.05 -6.90 -2.90
C THR A 54 -10.17 -7.67 -3.62
N ILE A 55 -10.99 -6.98 -4.39
CA ILE A 55 -12.09 -7.62 -5.12
C ILE A 55 -11.57 -8.35 -6.34
N ASN A 56 -10.72 -7.71 -7.12
CA ASN A 56 -10.19 -8.26 -8.37
C ASN A 56 -8.83 -8.95 -8.22
N GLY A 57 -8.18 -8.80 -7.06
CA GLY A 57 -6.87 -9.39 -6.81
C GLY A 57 -5.76 -8.77 -7.65
N LYS A 58 -5.82 -7.47 -7.90
CA LYS A 58 -4.88 -6.76 -8.76
C LYS A 58 -4.26 -5.56 -8.06
N TRP A 59 -3.05 -5.23 -8.46
CA TRP A 59 -2.33 -4.06 -7.97
C TRP A 59 -2.36 -2.95 -9.00
N PHE A 60 -2.59 -1.71 -8.54
CA PHE A 60 -2.64 -0.52 -9.38
C PHE A 60 -1.66 0.53 -8.86
N ASP A 61 -1.07 1.30 -9.78
CA ASP A 61 -0.22 2.42 -9.40
C ASP A 61 -1.07 3.66 -9.08
N SER A 62 -0.41 4.77 -8.72
CA SER A 62 -1.11 6.01 -8.35
C SER A 62 -1.86 6.66 -9.52
N ASP A 63 -1.56 6.27 -10.75
CA ASP A 63 -2.27 6.74 -11.95
C ASP A 63 -3.39 5.79 -12.36
N SER A 64 -3.73 4.82 -11.52
CA SER A 64 -4.76 3.81 -11.74
C SER A 64 -4.45 2.85 -12.89
N ASN A 65 -3.18 2.69 -13.23
CA ASN A 65 -2.74 1.68 -14.20
C ASN A 65 -2.41 0.38 -13.48
N GLU A 66 -2.81 -0.75 -14.05
CA GLU A 66 -2.46 -2.04 -13.49
C GLU A 66 -0.93 -2.21 -13.51
N ILE A 67 -0.37 -2.63 -12.39
CA ILE A 67 1.07 -2.84 -12.26
C ILE A 67 1.49 -4.06 -13.07
N LYS A 68 2.49 -3.88 -13.90
CA LYS A 68 3.14 -4.97 -14.64
C LYS A 68 4.27 -5.51 -13.78
N GLY A 69 4.44 -6.83 -13.79
CA GLY A 69 5.41 -7.49 -12.92
C GLY A 69 4.75 -8.01 -11.65
N THR A 70 5.55 -8.50 -10.72
CA THR A 70 5.08 -9.12 -9.49
C THR A 70 5.37 -8.21 -8.30
N VAL A 71 4.32 -7.84 -7.56
CA VAL A 71 4.51 -7.12 -6.29
C VAL A 71 4.93 -8.14 -5.25
N ILE A 72 6.18 -8.06 -4.79
CA ILE A 72 6.75 -9.03 -3.84
C ILE A 72 6.67 -8.57 -2.40
N ALA A 73 6.54 -7.26 -2.17
CA ALA A 73 6.42 -6.70 -0.83
C ALA A 73 5.70 -5.37 -0.88
N TRP A 74 5.13 -4.98 0.24
CA TRP A 74 4.45 -3.69 0.38
C TRP A 74 4.70 -3.11 1.77
N HIS A 75 4.57 -1.79 1.87
CA HIS A 75 4.83 -1.05 3.10
C HIS A 75 3.77 0.03 3.26
N VAL A 76 3.25 0.21 4.47
CA VAL A 76 2.29 1.28 4.72
C VAL A 76 2.99 2.63 4.68
N THR A 77 2.29 3.63 4.13
CA THR A 77 2.79 5.00 4.09
C THR A 77 2.12 5.83 5.19
N PRO A 78 2.81 6.85 5.73
CA PRO A 78 2.18 7.72 6.72
C PRO A 78 1.23 8.71 6.07
N VAL A 79 0.21 9.13 6.82
CA VAL A 79 -0.59 10.30 6.50
C VAL A 79 -0.08 11.45 7.34
N LEU A 80 0.48 12.48 6.70
CA LEU A 80 1.12 13.58 7.41
C LEU A 80 0.13 14.65 7.90
N TRP A 81 -1.05 14.67 7.31
CA TRP A 81 -2.13 15.56 7.75
C TRP A 81 -3.44 14.77 7.73
N VAL A 82 -4.21 14.87 8.80
CA VAL A 82 -5.45 14.12 8.94
C VAL A 82 -6.59 15.05 9.28
N GLY A 83 -7.58 15.15 8.38
CA GLY A 83 -8.83 15.83 8.65
C GLY A 83 -9.85 14.86 9.26
N ASP A 84 -10.96 15.41 9.78
CA ASP A 84 -11.99 14.61 10.44
C ASP A 84 -12.57 13.50 9.55
N GLU A 85 -12.73 13.79 8.26
CA GLU A 85 -13.25 12.82 7.31
C GLU A 85 -12.32 11.62 7.16
N ILE A 86 -11.00 11.85 7.14
CA ILE A 86 -10.01 10.77 7.05
C ILE A 86 -10.02 9.96 8.33
N LYS A 87 -10.10 10.61 9.48
CA LYS A 87 -10.17 9.90 10.78
C LYS A 87 -11.39 9.00 10.88
N ALA A 88 -12.53 9.43 10.32
CA ALA A 88 -13.75 8.65 10.33
C ALA A 88 -13.65 7.41 9.42
N ALA A 89 -12.92 7.53 8.29
CA ALA A 89 -12.78 6.45 7.32
C ALA A 89 -11.69 5.45 7.70
N TYR A 90 -10.61 5.91 8.36
CA TYR A 90 -9.45 5.07 8.66
C TYR A 90 -9.08 5.16 10.14
N PRO A 91 -9.05 4.02 10.86
CA PRO A 91 -8.58 4.01 12.25
C PRO A 91 -7.06 4.19 12.28
N PHE A 92 -6.59 5.17 13.07
CA PHE A 92 -5.17 5.46 13.27
C PHE A 92 -4.71 5.05 14.68
N TYR A 93 -3.41 4.85 14.82
CA TYR A 93 -2.76 4.71 16.11
C TYR A 93 -1.49 5.58 16.20
#